data_83d13e73f8168d7936f3936aa817a091
#
_entry.id   83d13e73f8168d7936f3936aa817a091
#
_cell.length_a   1.000
_cell.length_b   1.000
_cell.length_c   1.000
_cell.angle_alpha   90.00
_cell.angle_beta   90.00
_cell.angle_gamma   90.00
#
_symmetry.space_group_name_H-M   'P 1'
#
loop_
_entity.id
_entity.type
_entity.pdbx_description
1 polymer ?
#
loop_
_entity_poly.entity_id
_entity_poly.type
_entity_poly.pdbx_seq_one_letter_code
_entity_poly.pdbx_strand_id
1 'polypeptide(L)'
;MNFDVRYANHPEDSKRYDTQELRRHYHIRRVFTADEINLTYSHQDRIIAGGVMPVKEPLALGTCKELAAPYFLARREMGVINVGGPGVITIDGQAYTLNGKDGIYIGMGAKELAFRSLDKGNPAKFYLNSCPAHRTCPTVLIPMDKARYNHLGSQETVNERILRQYIHPAVCESCQLSMGMTALLPGNVWN
;
A
#
# COMPACT_ATOMS: atom_id res chain seq x y z
N MET A 1 -13.91 -5.27 7.22
CA MET A 1 -12.44 -5.09 7.23
C MET A 1 -11.81 -6.27 7.97
N ASN A 2 -10.90 -6.98 7.31
CA ASN A 2 -10.12 -8.07 7.89
C ASN A 2 -8.77 -7.50 8.33
N PHE A 3 -8.38 -7.79 9.57
CA PHE A 3 -7.17 -7.25 10.16
C PHE A 3 -6.35 -8.38 10.82
N ASP A 4 -5.24 -8.74 10.17
CA ASP A 4 -4.31 -9.77 10.63
C ASP A 4 -3.14 -9.11 11.39
N VAL A 5 -2.77 -9.66 12.54
CA VAL A 5 -1.68 -9.12 13.37
C VAL A 5 -0.51 -10.10 13.39
N ARG A 6 0.67 -9.61 13.06
CA ARG A 6 1.90 -10.39 13.07
C ARG A 6 2.94 -9.79 13.99
N TYR A 7 3.40 -10.58 14.92
CA TYR A 7 4.44 -10.18 15.84
C TYR A 7 5.82 -10.24 15.18
N ALA A 8 6.73 -9.39 15.62
CA ALA A 8 8.10 -9.44 15.20
C ALA A 8 8.78 -10.74 15.69
N ASN A 9 9.57 -11.34 14.82
CA ASN A 9 10.35 -12.53 15.15
C ASN A 9 11.82 -12.15 15.23
N HIS A 10 12.53 -12.77 16.15
CA HIS A 10 13.97 -12.57 16.23
C HIS A 10 14.66 -13.20 15.00
N PRO A 11 15.65 -12.52 14.36
CA PRO A 11 16.31 -13.04 13.17
C PRO A 11 16.93 -14.43 13.34
N GLU A 12 17.45 -14.74 14.53
CA GLU A 12 18.03 -16.06 14.82
C GLU A 12 16.96 -17.17 14.89
N ASP A 13 15.73 -16.85 15.29
CA ASP A 13 14.64 -17.82 15.31
C ASP A 13 14.18 -18.12 13.90
N SER A 14 14.06 -17.09 13.05
CA SER A 14 13.59 -17.24 11.67
C SER A 14 14.53 -18.07 10.80
N LYS A 15 15.82 -18.19 11.13
CA LYS A 15 16.75 -19.09 10.46
C LYS A 15 16.40 -20.58 10.59
N ARG A 16 15.60 -20.93 11.60
CA ARG A 16 15.20 -22.30 11.90
C ARG A 16 13.80 -22.64 11.40
N TYR A 17 13.07 -21.66 10.87
CA TYR A 17 11.70 -21.84 10.41
C TYR A 17 11.65 -22.71 9.16
N ASP A 18 10.73 -23.64 9.17
CA ASP A 18 10.35 -24.35 7.96
C ASP A 18 9.49 -23.49 7.02
N THR A 19 9.14 -24.02 5.86
CA THR A 19 8.33 -23.31 4.87
C THR A 19 6.95 -22.90 5.40
N GLN A 20 6.35 -23.71 6.28
CA GLN A 20 5.02 -23.39 6.84
C GLN A 20 5.13 -22.25 7.86
N GLU A 21 6.14 -22.26 8.69
CA GLU A 21 6.43 -21.20 9.65
C GLU A 21 6.78 -19.90 8.95
N LEU A 22 7.64 -19.92 7.93
CA LEU A 22 7.95 -18.74 7.11
C LEU A 22 6.68 -18.16 6.47
N ARG A 23 5.81 -18.98 5.92
CA ARG A 23 4.53 -18.53 5.36
C ARG A 23 3.60 -17.96 6.43
N ARG A 24 3.53 -18.57 7.59
CA ARG A 24 2.71 -18.09 8.71
C ARG A 24 3.16 -16.71 9.19
N HIS A 25 4.46 -16.49 9.30
CA HIS A 25 5.01 -15.26 9.87
C HIS A 25 5.15 -14.13 8.85
N TYR A 26 5.49 -14.44 7.59
CA TYR A 26 5.90 -13.42 6.61
C TYR A 26 5.03 -13.33 5.36
N HIS A 27 4.26 -14.36 5.01
CA HIS A 27 3.50 -14.36 3.77
C HIS A 27 2.07 -13.84 3.96
N ILE A 28 1.75 -12.71 3.30
CA ILE A 28 0.38 -12.21 3.19
C ILE A 28 -0.30 -12.93 2.04
N ARG A 29 -1.19 -13.87 2.36
CA ARG A 29 -1.80 -14.76 1.36
C ARG A 29 -2.87 -14.08 0.51
N ARG A 30 -3.58 -13.10 1.07
CA ARG A 30 -4.70 -12.42 0.42
C ARG A 30 -4.53 -10.92 0.58
N VAL A 31 -4.27 -10.24 -0.52
CA VAL A 31 -4.25 -8.79 -0.57
C VAL A 31 -5.59 -8.27 -1.11
N PHE A 32 -6.08 -8.87 -2.20
CA PHE A 32 -7.32 -8.44 -2.85
C PHE A 32 -8.37 -9.55 -2.82
N THR A 33 -9.54 -9.22 -2.25
CA THR A 33 -10.77 -10.00 -2.30
C THR A 33 -11.89 -9.02 -2.62
N ALA A 34 -12.80 -9.41 -3.51
CA ALA A 34 -13.93 -8.56 -3.89
C ALA A 34 -14.76 -8.13 -2.67
N ASP A 35 -15.06 -6.85 -2.59
CA ASP A 35 -15.82 -6.20 -1.52
C ASP A 35 -15.20 -6.33 -0.12
N GLU A 36 -13.87 -6.47 -0.04
CA GLU A 36 -13.16 -6.56 1.22
C GLU A 36 -12.01 -5.55 1.34
N ILE A 37 -11.71 -5.20 2.58
CA ILE A 37 -10.48 -4.55 3.01
C ILE A 37 -9.68 -5.59 3.78
N ASN A 38 -8.50 -5.98 3.27
CA ASN A 38 -7.60 -6.94 3.88
C ASN A 38 -6.31 -6.26 4.30
N LEU A 39 -6.05 -6.19 5.59
CA LEU A 39 -4.89 -5.52 6.16
C LEU A 39 -4.10 -6.48 7.04
N THR A 40 -2.77 -6.37 6.94
CA THR A 40 -1.83 -7.06 7.83
C THR A 40 -1.00 -6.04 8.57
N TYR A 41 -1.12 -6.03 9.89
CA TYR A 41 -0.30 -5.21 10.80
C TYR A 41 0.91 -6.02 11.25
N SER A 42 2.09 -5.55 10.90
CA SER A 42 3.35 -6.12 11.36
C SER A 42 3.90 -5.32 12.54
N HIS A 43 4.31 -6.00 13.60
CA HIS A 43 5.04 -5.39 14.70
C HIS A 43 6.50 -5.04 14.32
N GLN A 44 6.99 -5.47 13.15
CA GLN A 44 8.21 -4.92 12.55
C GLN A 44 7.90 -3.53 12.02
N ASP A 45 8.54 -2.51 12.57
CA ASP A 45 8.35 -1.09 12.26
C ASP A 45 6.88 -0.62 12.32
N ARG A 46 5.99 -1.43 12.86
CA ARG A 46 4.54 -1.16 12.95
C ARG A 46 3.92 -0.79 11.60
N ILE A 47 4.42 -1.39 10.53
CA ILE A 47 3.86 -1.19 9.18
C ILE A 47 2.57 -1.98 9.01
N ILE A 48 1.62 -1.40 8.28
CA ILE A 48 0.45 -2.09 7.78
C ILE A 48 0.59 -2.20 6.27
N ALA A 49 0.40 -3.39 5.74
CA ALA A 49 0.31 -3.64 4.31
C ALA A 49 -1.00 -4.35 3.99
N GLY A 50 -1.58 -4.05 2.83
CA GLY A 50 -2.81 -4.72 2.43
C GLY A 50 -3.45 -4.14 1.19
N GLY A 51 -4.73 -4.45 1.01
CA GLY A 51 -5.46 -4.02 -0.17
C GLY A 51 -6.95 -3.85 0.05
N VAL A 52 -7.53 -3.08 -0.84
CA VAL A 52 -8.95 -2.78 -0.90
C VAL A 52 -9.43 -3.03 -2.32
N MET A 53 -10.48 -3.85 -2.48
CA MET A 53 -11.06 -4.15 -3.79
C MET A 53 -12.59 -3.97 -3.76
N PRO A 54 -13.07 -2.73 -3.87
CA PRO A 54 -14.52 -2.46 -3.91
C PRO A 54 -15.07 -2.85 -5.28
N VAL A 55 -16.09 -3.71 -5.32
CA VAL A 55 -16.77 -4.13 -6.56
C VAL A 55 -18.21 -3.66 -6.59
N LYS A 56 -18.97 -3.95 -5.56
CA LYS A 56 -20.42 -3.66 -5.51
C LYS A 56 -20.66 -2.25 -4.99
N GLU A 57 -20.12 -1.96 -3.81
CA GLU A 57 -20.37 -0.72 -3.07
C GLU A 57 -19.06 -0.11 -2.57
N PRO A 58 -19.03 1.17 -2.23
CA PRO A 58 -17.87 1.79 -1.60
C PRO A 58 -17.51 1.12 -0.28
N LEU A 59 -16.21 1.01 0.00
CA LEU A 59 -15.68 0.44 1.23
C LEU A 59 -15.05 1.54 2.09
N ALA A 60 -15.57 1.75 3.28
CA ALA A 60 -15.01 2.70 4.24
C ALA A 60 -13.91 2.06 5.08
N LEU A 61 -12.80 2.78 5.25
CA LEU A 61 -11.70 2.35 6.10
C LEU A 61 -12.00 2.73 7.55
N GLY A 62 -12.30 1.74 8.36
CA GLY A 62 -12.47 1.90 9.81
C GLY A 62 -11.16 1.77 10.57
N THR A 63 -11.21 2.03 11.88
CA THR A 63 -10.12 1.71 12.81
C THR A 63 -10.32 0.34 13.44
N CYS A 64 -9.37 -0.12 14.23
CA CYS A 64 -9.45 -1.35 14.99
C CYS A 64 -8.78 -1.17 16.38
N LYS A 65 -9.06 -2.11 17.29
CA LYS A 65 -8.56 -2.05 18.68
C LYS A 65 -7.04 -2.05 18.78
N GLU A 66 -6.37 -2.72 17.86
CA GLU A 66 -4.90 -2.85 17.81
C GLU A 66 -4.20 -1.51 17.57
N LEU A 67 -4.88 -0.58 16.87
CA LEU A 67 -4.36 0.76 16.62
C LEU A 67 -4.55 1.68 17.82
N ALA A 68 -5.47 1.37 18.74
CA ALA A 68 -5.81 2.19 19.90
C ALA A 68 -5.96 3.69 19.54
N ALA A 69 -6.66 3.97 18.45
CA ALA A 69 -6.80 5.30 17.86
C ALA A 69 -8.25 5.54 17.43
N PRO A 70 -8.77 6.78 17.50
CA PRO A 70 -10.16 7.08 17.17
C PRO A 70 -10.49 6.90 15.68
N TYR A 71 -9.52 7.00 14.80
CA TYR A 71 -9.62 6.72 13.37
C TYR A 71 -8.26 6.24 12.84
N PHE A 72 -8.24 5.62 11.66
CA PHE A 72 -7.09 4.88 11.14
C PHE A 72 -5.81 5.72 11.05
N LEU A 73 -5.89 6.94 10.51
CA LEU A 73 -4.74 7.82 10.31
C LEU A 73 -4.53 8.85 11.44
N ALA A 74 -5.08 8.62 12.63
CA ALA A 74 -4.88 9.55 13.77
C ALA A 74 -3.40 9.74 14.14
N ARG A 75 -2.58 8.70 13.95
CA ARG A 75 -1.14 8.70 14.25
C ARG A 75 -0.33 7.96 13.19
N ARG A 76 -0.85 7.95 11.96
CA ARG A 76 -0.25 7.20 10.84
C ARG A 76 -0.40 7.99 9.55
N GLU A 77 0.49 7.75 8.62
CA GLU A 77 0.39 8.14 7.21
C GLU A 77 0.16 6.92 6.33
N MET A 78 -0.28 7.13 5.10
CA MET A 78 -0.61 6.05 4.17
C MET A 78 -0.18 6.40 2.75
N GLY A 79 0.37 5.42 2.05
CA GLY A 79 0.52 5.43 0.60
C GLY A 79 -0.41 4.40 -0.04
N VAL A 80 -1.00 4.75 -1.15
CA VAL A 80 -1.85 3.85 -1.95
C VAL A 80 -1.39 3.89 -3.40
N ILE A 81 -1.28 2.70 -4.03
CA ILE A 81 -1.12 2.56 -5.50
C ILE A 81 -2.29 1.73 -6.00
N ASN A 82 -3.00 2.24 -7.01
CA ASN A 82 -4.07 1.50 -7.67
C ASN A 82 -3.45 0.55 -8.72
N VAL A 83 -3.57 -0.75 -8.51
CA VAL A 83 -3.06 -1.78 -9.44
C VAL A 83 -4.17 -2.49 -10.21
N GLY A 84 -5.38 -1.94 -10.20
CA GLY A 84 -6.56 -2.43 -10.93
C GLY A 84 -7.10 -1.43 -11.94
N GLY A 85 -8.40 -1.53 -12.22
CA GLY A 85 -9.14 -0.56 -13.01
C GLY A 85 -9.29 0.79 -12.32
N PRO A 86 -9.88 1.81 -12.98
CA PRO A 86 -10.02 3.14 -12.41
C PRO A 86 -10.91 3.15 -11.17
N GLY A 87 -10.54 3.96 -10.17
CA GLY A 87 -11.29 4.09 -8.95
C GLY A 87 -11.15 5.45 -8.28
N VAL A 88 -11.88 5.64 -7.21
CA VAL A 88 -11.91 6.89 -6.44
C VAL A 88 -11.62 6.57 -4.98
N ILE A 89 -10.76 7.39 -4.38
CA ILE A 89 -10.58 7.46 -2.93
C ILE A 89 -11.16 8.78 -2.46
N THR A 90 -12.14 8.73 -1.58
CA THR A 90 -12.68 9.92 -0.92
C THR A 90 -12.02 10.08 0.44
N ILE A 91 -11.46 11.26 0.72
CA ILE A 91 -10.73 11.58 1.93
C ILE A 91 -11.36 12.84 2.53
N ASP A 92 -11.97 12.72 3.70
CA ASP A 92 -12.64 13.82 4.39
C ASP A 92 -13.59 14.62 3.46
N GLY A 93 -14.35 13.90 2.61
CA GLY A 93 -15.28 14.47 1.65
C GLY A 93 -14.68 14.86 0.30
N GLN A 94 -13.35 14.94 0.16
CA GLN A 94 -12.70 15.24 -1.13
C GLN A 94 -12.43 13.96 -1.92
N ALA A 95 -12.84 13.93 -3.19
CA ALA A 95 -12.65 12.79 -4.08
C ALA A 95 -11.35 12.92 -4.91
N TYR A 96 -10.61 11.81 -4.97
CA TYR A 96 -9.39 11.67 -5.78
C TYR A 96 -9.58 10.48 -6.72
N THR A 97 -9.52 10.72 -8.03
CA THR A 97 -9.58 9.66 -9.03
C THR A 97 -8.19 9.12 -9.31
N LEU A 98 -8.03 7.80 -9.22
CA LEU A 98 -6.80 7.07 -9.54
C LEU A 98 -7.06 6.11 -10.69
N ASN A 99 -6.37 6.30 -11.80
CA ASN A 99 -6.30 5.30 -12.87
C ASN A 99 -5.39 4.14 -12.46
N GLY A 100 -5.34 3.09 -13.27
CA GLY A 100 -4.40 2.00 -13.04
C GLY A 100 -2.95 2.50 -13.00
N LYS A 101 -2.23 2.14 -11.95
CA LYS A 101 -0.86 2.55 -11.61
C LYS A 101 -0.70 4.00 -11.10
N ASP A 102 -1.78 4.76 -10.90
CA ASP A 102 -1.68 6.01 -10.15
C ASP A 102 -1.54 5.73 -8.65
N GLY A 103 -0.88 6.64 -7.95
CA GLY A 103 -0.70 6.59 -6.50
C GLY A 103 -1.24 7.83 -5.80
N ILE A 104 -1.37 7.73 -4.49
CA ILE A 104 -1.69 8.85 -3.62
C ILE A 104 -0.97 8.68 -2.28
N TYR A 105 -0.42 9.77 -1.77
CA TYR A 105 0.03 9.89 -0.40
C TYR A 105 -1.06 10.57 0.42
N ILE A 106 -1.36 10.03 1.60
CA ILE A 106 -2.36 10.54 2.53
C ILE A 106 -1.68 10.80 3.86
N GLY A 107 -1.65 12.06 4.26
CA GLY A 107 -0.99 12.49 5.50
C GLY A 107 -1.74 12.07 6.76
N MET A 108 -1.03 12.09 7.88
CA MET A 108 -1.60 11.91 9.21
C MET A 108 -2.69 12.95 9.49
N GLY A 109 -3.79 12.52 10.09
CA GLY A 109 -4.91 13.39 10.48
C GLY A 109 -6.16 13.22 9.61
N ALA A 110 -6.09 12.61 8.43
CA ALA A 110 -7.27 12.27 7.62
C ALA A 110 -8.18 11.32 8.41
N LYS A 111 -9.47 11.65 8.53
CA LYS A 111 -10.42 10.96 9.41
C LYS A 111 -11.24 9.92 8.68
N GLU A 112 -11.78 10.29 7.54
CA GLU A 112 -12.71 9.48 6.78
C GLU A 112 -12.10 9.10 5.42
N LEU A 113 -11.97 7.82 5.17
CA LEU A 113 -11.50 7.29 3.90
C LEU A 113 -12.50 6.28 3.35
N ALA A 114 -12.89 6.46 2.09
CA ALA A 114 -13.73 5.52 1.38
C ALA A 114 -13.16 5.23 -0.02
N PHE A 115 -13.29 3.98 -0.45
CA PHE A 115 -12.76 3.47 -1.70
C PHE A 115 -13.90 2.99 -2.60
N ARG A 116 -13.87 3.34 -3.88
CA ARG A 116 -14.89 2.94 -4.84
C ARG A 116 -14.26 2.64 -6.20
N SER A 117 -14.68 1.56 -6.85
CA SER A 117 -14.38 1.33 -8.27
C SER A 117 -15.29 2.18 -9.16
N LEU A 118 -14.78 2.62 -10.30
CA LEU A 118 -15.58 3.28 -11.33
C LEU A 118 -16.23 2.29 -12.29
N ASP A 119 -15.64 1.10 -12.43
CA ASP A 119 -16.13 0.02 -13.28
C ASP A 119 -16.16 -1.29 -12.48
N LYS A 120 -17.35 -1.88 -12.34
CA LYS A 120 -17.54 -3.18 -11.66
C LYS A 120 -16.95 -4.35 -12.45
N GLY A 121 -16.88 -4.24 -13.76
CA GLY A 121 -16.29 -5.24 -14.66
C GLY A 121 -14.76 -5.24 -14.65
N ASN A 122 -14.16 -4.08 -14.30
CA ASN A 122 -12.72 -3.92 -14.11
C ASN A 122 -12.47 -3.15 -12.81
N PRO A 123 -12.63 -3.79 -11.65
CA PRO A 123 -12.58 -3.11 -10.38
C PRO A 123 -11.18 -2.57 -10.04
N ALA A 124 -11.17 -1.46 -9.32
CA ALA A 124 -9.96 -0.92 -8.73
C ALA A 124 -9.39 -1.88 -7.68
N LYS A 125 -8.06 -1.94 -7.61
CA LYS A 125 -7.31 -2.71 -6.61
C LYS A 125 -6.32 -1.76 -5.94
N PHE A 126 -6.71 -1.22 -4.81
CA PHE A 126 -5.90 -0.27 -4.07
C PHE A 126 -4.94 -1.03 -3.13
N TYR A 127 -3.68 -1.17 -3.53
CA TYR A 127 -2.62 -1.65 -2.65
C TYR A 127 -2.19 -0.51 -1.73
N LEU A 128 -2.10 -0.76 -0.44
CA LEU A 128 -1.74 0.26 0.53
C LEU A 128 -0.63 -0.19 1.49
N ASN A 129 0.19 0.78 1.87
CA ASN A 129 1.09 0.70 3.01
C ASN A 129 0.82 1.88 3.95
N SER A 130 0.88 1.61 5.26
CA SER A 130 0.76 2.66 6.27
C SER A 130 1.77 2.44 7.38
N CYS A 131 2.37 3.51 7.87
CA CYS A 131 3.31 3.48 8.99
C CYS A 131 2.99 4.60 10.01
N PRO A 132 3.51 4.53 11.23
CA PRO A 132 3.37 5.62 12.20
C PRO A 132 3.91 6.93 11.66
N ALA A 133 3.28 8.04 12.04
CA ALA A 133 3.70 9.38 11.68
C ALA A 133 3.70 10.28 12.92
N HIS A 134 4.62 11.23 12.98
CA HIS A 134 4.77 12.19 14.08
C HIS A 134 4.54 13.63 13.62
N ARG A 135 4.27 13.84 12.33
CA ARG A 135 3.88 15.12 11.74
C ARG A 135 2.90 14.93 10.60
N THR A 136 2.10 15.92 10.32
CA THR A 136 1.18 15.95 9.18
C THR A 136 1.91 16.48 7.96
N CYS A 137 1.79 15.77 6.83
CA CYS A 137 2.18 16.23 5.51
C CYS A 137 0.94 16.30 4.61
N PRO A 138 0.91 17.17 3.59
CA PRO A 138 -0.22 17.30 2.69
C PRO A 138 -0.54 15.99 1.94
N THR A 139 -1.82 15.73 1.69
CA THR A 139 -2.25 14.66 0.78
C THR A 139 -1.89 15.05 -0.66
N VAL A 140 -1.25 14.14 -1.40
CA VAL A 140 -0.77 14.37 -2.77
C VAL A 140 -1.19 13.24 -3.67
N LEU A 141 -1.99 13.53 -4.71
CA LEU A 141 -2.24 12.61 -5.83
C LEU A 141 -1.00 12.56 -6.72
N ILE A 142 -0.56 11.35 -7.04
CA ILE A 142 0.68 11.09 -7.79
C ILE A 142 0.34 10.22 -9.01
N PRO A 143 -0.02 10.84 -10.15
CA PRO A 143 -0.16 10.09 -11.40
C PRO A 143 1.11 9.32 -11.74
N MET A 144 0.98 8.19 -12.43
CA MET A 144 2.11 7.31 -12.76
C MET A 144 3.24 8.04 -13.50
N ASP A 145 2.90 9.00 -14.35
CA ASP A 145 3.87 9.80 -15.13
C ASP A 145 4.58 10.87 -14.28
N LYS A 146 4.06 11.19 -13.09
CA LYS A 146 4.68 12.11 -12.13
C LYS A 146 5.54 11.39 -11.09
N ALA A 147 5.43 10.07 -10.97
CA ALA A 147 6.34 9.29 -10.14
C ALA A 147 7.77 9.35 -10.70
N ARG A 148 8.76 9.43 -9.79
CA ARG A 148 10.17 9.46 -10.21
C ARG A 148 10.51 8.16 -10.93
N TYR A 149 10.91 8.29 -12.20
CA TYR A 149 11.27 7.18 -13.08
C TYR A 149 12.76 6.87 -13.00
N ASN A 150 13.10 5.59 -12.84
CA ASN A 150 14.47 5.10 -12.94
C ASN A 150 14.49 3.81 -13.75
N HIS A 151 15.34 3.73 -14.76
CA HIS A 151 15.63 2.51 -15.49
C HIS A 151 16.93 1.92 -14.92
N LEU A 152 16.87 0.71 -14.41
CA LEU A 152 17.93 0.07 -13.64
C LEU A 152 18.25 -1.31 -14.21
N GLY A 153 19.53 -1.72 -14.06
CA GLY A 153 20.00 -3.02 -14.53
C GLY A 153 20.13 -3.11 -16.04
N SER A 154 20.33 -4.33 -16.53
CA SER A 154 20.43 -4.65 -17.96
C SER A 154 19.98 -6.07 -18.24
N GLN A 155 19.71 -6.41 -19.51
CA GLN A 155 19.42 -7.77 -19.94
C GLN A 155 20.59 -8.72 -19.69
N GLU A 156 21.84 -8.24 -19.80
CA GLU A 156 23.04 -9.03 -19.55
C GLU A 156 23.14 -9.52 -18.11
N THR A 157 22.71 -8.67 -17.16
CA THR A 157 22.68 -9.01 -15.73
C THR A 157 21.35 -9.62 -15.28
N VAL A 158 20.41 -9.84 -16.21
CA VAL A 158 19.10 -10.46 -15.97
C VAL A 158 18.29 -9.77 -14.87
N ASN A 159 18.47 -8.46 -14.73
CA ASN A 159 17.80 -7.66 -13.69
C ASN A 159 17.30 -6.31 -14.19
N GLU A 160 17.07 -6.19 -15.49
CA GLU A 160 16.56 -4.96 -16.09
C GLU A 160 15.15 -4.66 -15.64
N ARG A 161 14.96 -3.45 -15.08
CA ARG A 161 13.70 -3.07 -14.44
C ARG A 161 13.45 -1.58 -14.49
N ILE A 162 12.17 -1.22 -14.42
CA ILE A 162 11.71 0.15 -14.27
C ILE A 162 11.23 0.33 -12.83
N LEU A 163 11.86 1.23 -12.09
CA LEU A 163 11.44 1.64 -10.76
C LEU A 163 10.73 2.99 -10.85
N ARG A 164 9.47 3.03 -10.40
CA ARG A 164 8.71 4.26 -10.18
C ARG A 164 8.57 4.51 -8.69
N GLN A 165 9.17 5.60 -8.21
CA GLN A 165 9.10 6.02 -6.82
C GLN A 165 7.99 7.05 -6.68
N TYR A 166 6.90 6.66 -6.01
CA TYR A 166 5.74 7.50 -5.78
C TYR A 166 5.94 8.38 -4.54
N ILE A 167 6.16 7.77 -3.40
CA ILE A 167 6.43 8.49 -2.15
C ILE A 167 7.95 8.54 -1.98
N HIS A 168 8.50 9.69 -2.32
CA HIS A 168 9.93 9.96 -2.36
C HIS A 168 10.13 11.47 -2.22
N PRO A 169 11.15 11.98 -1.52
CA PRO A 169 11.37 13.40 -1.30
C PRO A 169 11.36 14.28 -2.55
N ALA A 170 11.72 13.73 -3.72
CA ALA A 170 11.67 14.46 -4.99
C ALA A 170 10.26 14.51 -5.63
N VAL A 171 9.25 13.84 -5.06
CA VAL A 171 7.88 13.76 -5.60
C VAL A 171 6.89 14.34 -4.61
N CYS A 172 6.88 13.86 -3.38
CA CYS A 172 6.05 14.39 -2.31
C CYS A 172 6.74 14.25 -0.96
N GLU A 173 6.41 15.14 -0.05
CA GLU A 173 6.85 15.08 1.33
C GLU A 173 6.05 14.01 2.09
N SER A 174 6.73 13.21 2.89
CA SER A 174 6.14 12.25 3.82
C SER A 174 6.83 12.36 5.18
N CYS A 175 6.25 11.76 6.22
CA CYS A 175 6.89 11.73 7.53
C CYS A 175 8.06 10.72 7.54
N GLN A 176 7.80 9.49 7.12
CA GLN A 176 8.81 8.43 7.02
C GLN A 176 8.47 7.36 5.96
N LEU A 177 7.27 7.37 5.38
CA LEU A 177 6.87 6.40 4.39
C LEU A 177 7.62 6.66 3.07
N SER A 178 8.20 5.61 2.52
CA SER A 178 8.70 5.56 1.14
C SER A 178 7.98 4.42 0.41
N MET A 179 7.52 4.68 -0.82
CA MET A 179 6.75 3.69 -1.58
C MET A 179 7.02 3.82 -3.07
N GLY A 180 7.18 2.68 -3.73
CA GLY A 180 7.40 2.62 -5.16
C GLY A 180 6.84 1.35 -5.79
N MET A 181 6.92 1.28 -7.10
CA MET A 181 6.55 0.12 -7.89
C MET A 181 7.68 -0.24 -8.84
N THR A 182 8.09 -1.50 -8.81
CA THR A 182 9.09 -2.03 -9.74
C THR A 182 8.40 -2.90 -10.78
N ALA A 183 8.68 -2.64 -12.06
CA ALA A 183 8.30 -3.48 -13.17
C ALA A 183 9.56 -4.13 -13.77
N LEU A 184 9.69 -5.45 -13.63
CA LEU A 184 10.72 -6.23 -14.32
C LEU A 184 10.39 -6.32 -15.80
N LEU A 185 11.38 -6.13 -16.66
CA LEU A 185 11.22 -6.37 -18.09
C LEU A 185 11.20 -7.87 -18.39
N PRO A 186 10.59 -8.32 -19.50
CA PRO A 186 10.55 -9.74 -19.85
C PRO A 186 11.94 -10.38 -19.83
N GLY A 187 12.03 -11.61 -19.32
CA GLY A 187 13.28 -12.35 -19.21
C GLY A 187 14.17 -11.99 -18.01
N ASN A 188 13.73 -11.06 -17.17
CA ASN A 188 14.50 -10.65 -15.99
C ASN A 188 13.88 -11.22 -14.70
N VAL A 189 14.71 -11.36 -13.67
CA VAL A 189 14.34 -11.84 -12.34
C VAL A 189 14.66 -10.82 -11.27
N TRP A 190 13.97 -10.90 -10.16
CA TRP A 190 14.31 -10.15 -8.96
C TRP A 190 15.47 -10.84 -8.24
N ASN A 191 16.58 -10.16 -8.07
CA ASN A 191 17.77 -10.62 -7.35
C ASN A 191 18.28 -9.53 -6.40
#